data_0d142be6af584034036831075044c487
#
_entry.id   0d142be6af584034036831075044c487
#
_cell.length_a   1.000
_cell.length_b   1.000
_cell.length_c   1.000
_cell.angle_alpha   90.00
_cell.angle_beta   90.00
_cell.angle_gamma   90.00
#
_symmetry.space_group_name_H-M   'P 1'
#
loop_
_entity.id
_entity.type
_entity.pdbx_description
1 polymer ?
#
loop_
_entity_poly.entity_id
_entity_poly.type
_entity_poly.pdbx_seq_one_letter_code
_entity_poly.pdbx_strand_id
1 'polypeptide(L)'
;MELKALRISEKKAEVLNSMQIEKAEDLLTCYPFRYENLEAKPRDTWEKEDKVIFEAVITTRARVIRFKGKQSVTRFKVTMEDEEFDISLFNRPWVSAFTVGKVITIIGKYDGGCRVTALQYNFKPMKEQLGIHPIYNVREGITQKELVRYIDKAWQALQDALPDVIPSPYLEKYRLIPRRQALYFIHHHVSMEAVKQSLRHLKYEEFLKFQLSMQALKARDTEMVQGVPSSSPWRTLWI
;
A
#
# COMPACT_ATOMS: atom_id res chain seq x y z
N MET A 1 -4.02 -13.12 -15.38
CA MET A 1 -3.59 -14.37 -14.70
C MET A 1 -4.45 -14.55 -13.44
N GLU A 2 -4.94 -15.78 -13.15
CA GLU A 2 -5.77 -16.03 -11.97
C GLU A 2 -4.99 -15.90 -10.65
N LEU A 3 -5.66 -15.48 -9.58
CA LEU A 3 -5.06 -15.34 -8.24
C LEU A 3 -4.53 -16.67 -7.68
N LYS A 4 -5.13 -17.79 -8.06
CA LYS A 4 -4.67 -19.14 -7.67
C LYS A 4 -3.23 -19.43 -8.14
N ALA A 5 -2.84 -18.91 -9.30
CA ALA A 5 -1.48 -19.07 -9.82
C ALA A 5 -0.41 -18.39 -8.93
N LEU A 6 -0.80 -17.38 -8.13
CA LEU A 6 0.06 -16.72 -7.15
C LEU A 6 0.13 -17.45 -5.80
N ARG A 7 -0.46 -18.66 -5.69
CA ARG A 7 -0.58 -19.43 -4.44
C ARG A 7 -1.29 -18.63 -3.34
N ILE A 8 -2.38 -17.96 -3.68
CA ILE A 8 -3.30 -17.29 -2.76
C ILE A 8 -4.40 -18.30 -2.41
N SER A 9 -4.68 -18.47 -1.12
CA SER A 9 -5.74 -19.40 -0.67
C SER A 9 -7.13 -18.91 -1.08
N GLU A 10 -8.08 -19.82 -1.30
CA GLU A 10 -9.45 -19.48 -1.72
C GLU A 10 -10.11 -18.47 -0.79
N LYS A 11 -10.01 -18.68 0.53
CA LYS A 11 -10.53 -17.73 1.53
C LYS A 11 -9.98 -16.31 1.38
N LYS A 12 -8.69 -16.16 1.00
CA LYS A 12 -8.07 -14.85 0.77
C LYS A 12 -8.46 -14.30 -0.60
N ALA A 13 -8.63 -15.16 -1.60
CA ALA A 13 -9.11 -14.75 -2.91
C ALA A 13 -10.55 -14.19 -2.84
N GLU A 14 -11.43 -14.79 -2.04
CA GLU A 14 -12.78 -14.25 -1.79
C GLU A 14 -12.74 -12.84 -1.20
N VAL A 15 -11.86 -12.59 -0.23
CA VAL A 15 -11.69 -11.24 0.34
C VAL A 15 -11.15 -10.28 -0.70
N LEU A 16 -10.16 -10.67 -1.51
CA LEU A 16 -9.64 -9.86 -2.62
C LEU A 16 -10.73 -9.55 -3.66
N ASN A 17 -11.54 -10.53 -4.03
CA ASN A 17 -12.69 -10.33 -4.93
C ASN A 17 -13.68 -9.31 -4.38
N SER A 18 -13.93 -9.31 -3.06
CA SER A 18 -14.74 -8.27 -2.41
C SER A 18 -14.14 -6.86 -2.49
N MET A 19 -12.83 -6.76 -2.76
CA MET A 19 -12.09 -5.52 -3.01
C MET A 19 -11.97 -5.22 -4.52
N GLN A 20 -12.70 -5.93 -5.39
CA GLN A 20 -12.62 -5.83 -6.85
C GLN A 20 -11.25 -6.24 -7.42
N ILE A 21 -10.55 -7.14 -6.74
CA ILE A 21 -9.29 -7.73 -7.17
C ILE A 21 -9.56 -9.18 -7.54
N GLU A 22 -9.80 -9.46 -8.81
CA GLU A 22 -10.15 -10.79 -9.32
C GLU A 22 -8.98 -11.50 -9.98
N LYS A 23 -8.03 -10.73 -10.52
CA LYS A 23 -6.87 -11.20 -11.28
C LYS A 23 -5.58 -10.62 -10.71
N ALA A 24 -4.47 -11.23 -11.10
CA ALA A 24 -3.14 -10.75 -10.68
C ALA A 24 -2.84 -9.33 -11.20
N GLU A 25 -3.37 -8.98 -12.37
CA GLU A 25 -3.26 -7.63 -12.94
C GLU A 25 -3.92 -6.58 -12.06
N ASP A 26 -5.04 -6.93 -11.40
CA ASP A 26 -5.78 -6.01 -10.53
C ASP A 26 -4.99 -5.70 -9.26
N LEU A 27 -4.12 -6.61 -8.80
CA LEU A 27 -3.19 -6.33 -7.70
C LEU A 27 -2.22 -5.20 -8.04
N LEU A 28 -1.76 -5.12 -9.29
CA LEU A 28 -0.85 -4.06 -9.75
C LEU A 28 -1.56 -2.72 -9.95
N THR A 29 -2.87 -2.73 -10.09
CA THR A 29 -3.70 -1.52 -10.18
C THR A 29 -4.39 -1.17 -8.86
N CYS A 30 -4.17 -1.95 -7.80
CA CYS A 30 -4.57 -1.63 -6.44
C CYS A 30 -3.62 -0.59 -5.85
N TYR A 31 -3.89 0.68 -6.10
CA TYR A 31 -2.99 1.77 -5.70
C TYR A 31 -3.03 2.03 -4.20
N PRO A 32 -1.89 2.46 -3.60
CA PRO A 32 -1.85 2.88 -2.20
C PRO A 32 -2.79 4.06 -1.95
N PHE A 33 -3.47 4.03 -0.81
CA PHE A 33 -4.29 5.15 -0.34
C PHE A 33 -3.44 6.36 0.08
N ARG A 34 -2.29 6.08 0.71
CA ARG A 34 -1.31 7.09 1.14
C ARG A 34 0.08 6.48 1.26
N TYR A 35 1.06 7.34 1.44
CA TYR A 35 2.43 6.95 1.76
C TYR A 35 2.80 7.45 3.16
N GLU A 36 3.51 6.62 3.91
CA GLU A 36 4.12 7.00 5.17
C GLU A 36 5.63 7.04 4.97
N ASN A 37 6.25 8.17 5.29
CA ASN A 37 7.71 8.28 5.33
C ASN A 37 8.18 7.99 6.76
N LEU A 38 8.89 6.87 6.92
CA LEU A 38 9.51 6.50 8.18
C LEU A 38 10.94 7.02 8.21
N GLU A 39 11.16 8.08 8.99
CA GLU A 39 12.47 8.69 9.20
C GLU A 39 12.90 8.49 10.65
N ALA A 40 14.18 8.11 10.83
CA ALA A 40 14.78 8.11 12.15
C ALA A 40 15.05 9.56 12.56
N LYS A 41 14.40 10.00 13.63
CA LYS A 41 14.69 11.29 14.26
C LYS A 41 15.73 11.10 15.35
N PRO A 42 16.69 12.03 15.52
CA PRO A 42 17.59 12.04 16.69
C PRO A 42 16.76 12.04 17.98
N ARG A 43 17.27 11.36 19.01
CA ARG A 43 16.55 11.14 20.28
C ARG A 43 16.19 12.44 20.98
N ASP A 44 17.04 13.43 20.92
CA ASP A 44 16.90 14.75 21.53
C ASP A 44 15.79 15.62 20.90
N THR A 45 15.37 15.26 19.68
CA THR A 45 14.31 15.95 18.95
C THR A 45 12.91 15.34 19.13
N TRP A 46 12.80 14.26 19.95
CA TRP A 46 11.51 13.60 20.11
C TRP A 46 10.56 14.42 20.99
N GLU A 47 9.41 14.76 20.43
CA GLU A 47 8.33 15.39 21.14
C GLU A 47 7.24 14.39 21.51
N LYS A 48 6.51 14.68 22.59
CA LYS A 48 5.38 13.85 23.02
C LYS A 48 4.35 13.74 21.88
N GLU A 49 3.84 12.52 21.64
CA GLU A 49 2.93 12.15 20.55
C GLU A 49 3.63 11.92 19.20
N ASP A 50 4.93 12.19 19.09
CA ASP A 50 5.68 11.88 17.87
C ASP A 50 5.63 10.38 17.52
N LYS A 51 5.52 10.10 16.23
CA LYS A 51 5.79 8.77 15.68
C LYS A 51 7.29 8.61 15.53
N VAL A 52 7.86 7.68 16.28
CA VAL A 52 9.30 7.42 16.31
C VAL A 52 9.62 6.02 15.80
N ILE A 53 10.77 5.88 15.16
CA ILE A 53 11.37 4.60 14.81
C ILE A 53 12.79 4.54 15.36
N PHE A 54 13.12 3.47 16.04
CA PHE A 54 14.45 3.27 16.61
C PHE A 54 14.77 1.78 16.79
N GLU A 55 16.04 1.49 16.82
CA GLU A 55 16.58 0.16 17.10
C GLU A 55 17.13 0.11 18.53
N ALA A 56 16.79 -0.93 19.25
CA ALA A 56 17.17 -1.08 20.65
C ALA A 56 17.39 -2.54 21.03
N VAL A 57 18.06 -2.79 22.15
CA VAL A 57 18.29 -4.12 22.71
C VAL A 57 17.27 -4.39 23.82
N ILE A 58 16.63 -5.56 23.81
CA ILE A 58 15.71 -5.97 24.86
C ILE A 58 16.47 -6.28 26.13
N THR A 59 16.16 -5.59 27.23
CA THR A 59 16.83 -5.73 28.52
C THR A 59 16.06 -6.54 29.55
N THR A 60 14.73 -6.58 29.44
CA THR A 60 13.91 -7.34 30.39
C THR A 60 12.96 -8.32 29.65
N ARG A 61 12.61 -9.39 30.37
CA ARG A 61 11.60 -10.34 29.89
C ARG A 61 10.26 -9.64 29.73
N ALA A 62 9.61 -9.86 28.59
CA ALA A 62 8.30 -9.31 28.33
C ALA A 62 7.24 -9.93 29.26
N ARG A 63 6.36 -9.09 29.81
CA ARG A 63 5.25 -9.48 30.68
C ARG A 63 3.94 -9.10 30.05
N VAL A 64 2.96 -10.02 30.03
CA VAL A 64 1.61 -9.75 29.54
C VAL A 64 0.70 -9.43 30.71
N ILE A 65 0.07 -8.27 30.65
CA ILE A 65 -0.99 -7.85 31.56
C ILE A 65 -2.30 -7.99 30.78
N ARG A 66 -3.22 -8.81 31.26
CA ARG A 66 -4.55 -9.00 30.66
C ARG A 66 -5.57 -8.21 31.44
N PHE A 67 -6.41 -7.48 30.71
CA PHE A 67 -7.55 -6.76 31.27
C PHE A 67 -8.85 -7.54 31.04
N LYS A 68 -9.93 -7.08 31.64
CA LYS A 68 -11.26 -7.67 31.39
C LYS A 68 -11.60 -7.62 29.90
N GLY A 69 -12.02 -8.75 29.34
CA GLY A 69 -12.25 -8.92 27.89
C GLY A 69 -11.01 -9.44 27.15
N LYS A 70 -10.91 -9.14 25.86
CA LYS A 70 -9.81 -9.59 24.97
C LYS A 70 -8.60 -8.64 24.94
N GLN A 71 -8.55 -7.64 25.81
CA GLN A 71 -7.50 -6.65 25.83
C GLN A 71 -6.27 -7.14 26.62
N SER A 72 -5.10 -6.91 26.05
CA SER A 72 -3.82 -7.23 26.70
C SER A 72 -2.79 -6.16 26.40
N VAL A 73 -1.87 -5.95 27.34
CA VAL A 73 -0.70 -5.09 27.17
C VAL A 73 0.53 -5.93 27.48
N THR A 74 1.43 -6.01 26.53
CA THR A 74 2.76 -6.59 26.74
C THR A 74 3.72 -5.45 27.07
N ARG A 75 4.43 -5.57 28.21
CA ARG A 75 5.42 -4.59 28.64
C ARG A 75 6.80 -5.24 28.76
N PHE A 76 7.80 -4.54 28.30
CA PHE A 76 9.21 -4.90 28.41
C PHE A 76 10.07 -3.63 28.31
N LYS A 77 11.32 -3.75 28.69
CA LYS A 77 12.27 -2.65 28.59
C LYS A 77 13.30 -2.93 27.52
N VAL A 78 13.76 -1.86 26.90
CA VAL A 78 14.83 -1.88 25.90
C VAL A 78 15.84 -0.79 26.18
N THR A 79 17.08 -0.97 25.75
CA THR A 79 18.13 0.06 25.84
C THR A 79 18.53 0.49 24.44
N MET A 80 18.56 1.80 24.23
CA MET A 80 19.07 2.49 23.06
C MET A 80 20.06 3.58 23.53
N GLU A 81 21.28 3.57 23.03
CA GLU A 81 22.30 4.60 23.36
C GLU A 81 22.40 4.91 24.86
N ASP A 82 22.47 3.87 25.70
CA ASP A 82 22.58 3.95 27.18
C ASP A 82 21.30 4.47 27.90
N GLU A 83 20.22 4.81 27.16
CA GLU A 83 18.93 5.11 27.78
C GLU A 83 18.01 3.88 27.79
N GLU A 84 17.35 3.63 28.93
CA GLU A 84 16.38 2.55 29.09
C GLU A 84 14.95 3.07 28.82
N PHE A 85 14.21 2.41 27.94
CA PHE A 85 12.84 2.73 27.56
C PHE A 85 11.86 1.66 28.01
N ASP A 86 10.73 2.09 28.57
CA ASP A 86 9.56 1.26 28.85
C ASP A 86 8.68 1.16 27.60
N ILE A 87 8.55 -0.05 27.05
CA ILE A 87 7.77 -0.33 25.88
C ILE A 87 6.43 -0.96 26.26
N SER A 88 5.34 -0.38 25.77
CA SER A 88 3.99 -0.91 25.89
C SER A 88 3.46 -1.32 24.51
N LEU A 89 3.02 -2.58 24.37
CA LEU A 89 2.51 -3.14 23.13
C LEU A 89 1.11 -3.70 23.37
N PHE A 90 0.08 -3.10 22.74
CA PHE A 90 -1.32 -3.48 22.94
C PHE A 90 -1.75 -4.66 22.07
N ASN A 91 -2.59 -5.54 22.64
CA ASN A 91 -3.22 -6.67 21.96
C ASN A 91 -2.25 -7.62 21.22
N ARG A 92 -1.04 -7.79 21.77
CA ARG A 92 -0.01 -8.69 21.26
C ARG A 92 0.54 -9.56 22.39
N PRO A 93 -0.19 -10.63 22.80
CA PRO A 93 0.18 -11.44 23.97
C PRO A 93 1.32 -12.42 23.73
N TRP A 94 1.90 -12.48 22.54
CA TRP A 94 2.97 -13.43 22.19
C TRP A 94 4.34 -12.89 22.65
N VAL A 95 4.78 -13.37 23.81
CA VAL A 95 6.03 -12.91 24.43
C VAL A 95 7.26 -13.72 24.05
N SER A 96 7.10 -14.91 23.48
CA SER A 96 8.22 -15.81 23.14
C SER A 96 9.24 -15.21 22.16
N ALA A 97 8.83 -14.23 21.38
CA ALA A 97 9.71 -13.54 20.44
C ALA A 97 10.63 -12.50 21.10
N PHE A 98 10.28 -12.02 22.32
CA PHE A 98 11.00 -10.96 23.02
C PHE A 98 12.03 -11.55 23.99
N THR A 99 13.16 -12.00 23.43
CA THR A 99 14.27 -12.56 24.20
C THR A 99 15.22 -11.45 24.60
N VAL A 100 15.64 -11.45 25.87
CA VAL A 100 16.65 -10.51 26.39
C VAL A 100 17.95 -10.63 25.58
N GLY A 101 18.58 -9.50 25.29
CA GLY A 101 19.78 -9.40 24.45
C GLY A 101 19.50 -9.35 22.95
N LYS A 102 18.26 -9.55 22.51
CA LYS A 102 17.89 -9.47 21.10
C LYS A 102 17.65 -8.04 20.65
N VAL A 103 18.16 -7.69 19.48
CA VAL A 103 17.91 -6.41 18.82
C VAL A 103 16.50 -6.39 18.26
N ILE A 104 15.80 -5.29 18.45
CA ILE A 104 14.45 -5.05 17.97
C ILE A 104 14.33 -3.64 17.41
N THR A 105 13.70 -3.49 16.26
CA THR A 105 13.27 -2.19 15.73
C THR A 105 11.83 -1.94 16.14
N ILE A 106 11.59 -0.81 16.77
CA ILE A 106 10.27 -0.40 17.26
C ILE A 106 9.80 0.82 16.47
N ILE A 107 8.58 0.75 15.99
CA ILE A 107 7.85 1.88 15.44
C ILE A 107 6.71 2.15 16.41
N GLY A 108 6.71 3.33 17.02
CA GLY A 108 5.76 3.62 18.08
C GLY A 108 5.50 5.11 18.23
N LYS A 109 4.66 5.40 19.20
CA LYS A 109 4.32 6.75 19.63
C LYS A 109 5.11 7.05 20.89
N TYR A 110 5.81 8.15 20.92
CA TYR A 110 6.55 8.61 22.07
C TYR A 110 5.61 9.25 23.10
N ASP A 111 5.53 8.68 24.28
CA ASP A 111 4.62 9.12 25.35
C ASP A 111 5.23 10.15 26.28
N GLY A 112 6.52 10.48 26.09
CA GLY A 112 7.31 11.36 26.93
C GLY A 112 8.15 10.61 27.99
N GLY A 113 9.23 11.22 28.46
CA GLY A 113 10.23 10.55 29.30
C GLY A 113 10.87 9.40 28.57
N CYS A 114 10.98 8.25 29.22
CA CYS A 114 11.50 7.02 28.61
C CYS A 114 10.38 6.02 28.30
N ARG A 115 9.25 6.47 27.74
CA ARG A 115 8.09 5.61 27.45
C ARG A 115 7.67 5.70 26.00
N VAL A 116 7.43 4.54 25.39
CA VAL A 116 6.97 4.41 24.01
C VAL A 116 5.84 3.39 23.93
N THR A 117 4.73 3.79 23.33
CA THR A 117 3.67 2.88 22.91
C THR A 117 4.00 2.33 21.53
N ALA A 118 4.43 1.06 21.46
CA ALA A 118 4.77 0.41 20.21
C ALA A 118 3.51 0.11 19.38
N LEU A 119 3.48 0.59 18.15
CA LEU A 119 2.45 0.30 17.14
C LEU A 119 2.84 -0.93 16.31
N GLN A 120 4.13 -1.02 15.97
CA GLN A 120 4.72 -2.13 15.22
C GLN A 120 6.11 -2.43 15.76
N TYR A 121 6.56 -3.66 15.54
CA TYR A 121 7.92 -4.06 15.84
C TYR A 121 8.43 -5.05 14.78
N ASN A 122 9.75 -5.09 14.61
CA ASN A 122 10.41 -6.02 13.73
C ASN A 122 11.78 -6.40 14.33
N PHE A 123 12.28 -7.59 13.97
CA PHE A 123 13.64 -8.04 14.33
C PHE A 123 14.64 -7.87 13.18
N LYS A 124 14.27 -7.10 12.15
CA LYS A 124 15.16 -6.67 11.08
C LYS A 124 15.79 -5.34 11.41
N PRO A 125 16.98 -5.03 10.87
CA PRO A 125 17.63 -3.74 11.04
C PRO A 125 16.71 -2.56 10.71
N MET A 126 16.82 -1.49 11.49
CA MET A 126 16.04 -0.27 11.27
C MET A 126 16.23 0.28 9.85
N LYS A 127 17.46 0.23 9.32
CA LYS A 127 17.80 0.74 7.98
C LYS A 127 16.94 0.12 6.87
N GLU A 128 16.52 -1.14 7.00
CA GLU A 128 15.64 -1.81 6.06
C GLU A 128 14.17 -1.35 6.15
N GLN A 129 13.85 -0.60 7.19
CA GLN A 129 12.47 -0.17 7.48
C GLN A 129 12.29 1.34 7.33
N LEU A 130 13.40 2.08 7.12
CA LEU A 130 13.34 3.49 6.82
C LEU A 130 12.86 3.74 5.38
N GLY A 131 12.30 4.92 5.16
CA GLY A 131 11.85 5.38 3.86
C GLY A 131 10.34 5.39 3.69
N ILE A 132 9.92 5.42 2.44
CA ILE A 132 8.52 5.62 2.07
C ILE A 132 7.82 4.29 1.99
N HIS A 133 6.74 4.10 2.73
CA HIS A 133 5.95 2.88 2.75
C HIS A 133 4.55 3.13 2.20
N PRO A 134 4.09 2.36 1.20
CA PRO A 134 2.74 2.45 0.70
C PRO A 134 1.75 1.87 1.70
N ILE A 135 0.67 2.59 1.96
CA ILE A 135 -0.44 2.16 2.82
C ILE A 135 -1.67 1.92 1.96
N TYR A 136 -2.23 0.73 2.03
CA TYR A 136 -3.39 0.30 1.27
C TYR A 136 -4.63 0.23 2.13
N ASN A 137 -5.79 0.48 1.53
CA ASN A 137 -7.07 0.18 2.15
C ASN A 137 -7.27 -1.35 2.14
N VAL A 138 -7.23 -1.96 3.31
CA VAL A 138 -7.47 -3.40 3.47
C VAL A 138 -8.82 -3.65 4.13
N ARG A 139 -9.46 -4.78 3.78
CA ARG A 139 -10.68 -5.26 4.43
C ARG A 139 -10.35 -6.31 5.50
N GLU A 140 -11.30 -6.56 6.36
CA GLU A 140 -11.21 -7.66 7.33
C GLU A 140 -10.92 -8.98 6.61
N GLY A 141 -9.98 -9.74 7.13
CA GLY A 141 -9.51 -10.98 6.53
C GLY A 141 -8.21 -10.86 5.72
N ILE A 142 -7.74 -9.64 5.36
CA ILE A 142 -6.42 -9.40 4.74
C ILE A 142 -5.66 -8.33 5.52
N THR A 143 -4.41 -8.59 5.79
CA THR A 143 -3.51 -7.62 6.42
C THR A 143 -2.74 -6.82 5.37
N GLN A 144 -2.31 -5.61 5.71
CA GLN A 144 -1.42 -4.78 4.90
C GLN A 144 -0.20 -5.58 4.37
N LYS A 145 0.42 -6.36 5.25
CA LYS A 145 1.60 -7.17 4.96
C LYS A 145 1.33 -8.28 3.95
N GLU A 146 0.14 -8.89 4.02
CA GLU A 146 -0.27 -9.91 3.05
C GLU A 146 -0.56 -9.30 1.68
N LEU A 147 -1.24 -8.14 1.64
CA LEU A 147 -1.53 -7.46 0.38
C LEU A 147 -0.24 -7.04 -0.34
N VAL A 148 0.70 -6.42 0.36
CA VAL A 148 2.02 -6.07 -0.20
C VAL A 148 2.70 -7.32 -0.78
N ARG A 149 2.73 -8.43 -0.03
CA ARG A 149 3.32 -9.69 -0.53
C ARG A 149 2.61 -10.24 -1.76
N TYR A 150 1.30 -10.07 -1.89
CA TYR A 150 0.56 -10.48 -3.08
C TYR A 150 0.86 -9.58 -4.28
N ILE A 151 1.00 -8.28 -4.06
CA ILE A 151 1.44 -7.32 -5.08
C ILE A 151 2.85 -7.68 -5.58
N ASP A 152 3.78 -7.98 -4.67
CA ASP A 152 5.14 -8.41 -5.05
C ASP A 152 5.13 -9.66 -5.91
N LYS A 153 4.30 -10.66 -5.55
CA LYS A 153 4.15 -11.88 -6.37
C LYS A 153 3.56 -11.59 -7.75
N ALA A 154 2.54 -10.72 -7.82
CA ALA A 154 1.95 -10.30 -9.07
C ALA A 154 2.96 -9.55 -9.94
N TRP A 155 3.76 -8.68 -9.33
CA TRP A 155 4.85 -7.99 -10.00
C TRP A 155 5.86 -8.96 -10.61
N GLN A 156 6.38 -9.89 -9.82
CA GLN A 156 7.34 -10.89 -10.28
C GLN A 156 6.81 -11.74 -11.45
N ALA A 157 5.51 -12.02 -11.46
CA ALA A 157 4.88 -12.85 -12.49
C ALA A 157 4.55 -12.06 -13.78
N LEU A 158 4.30 -10.76 -13.69
CA LEU A 158 3.70 -9.99 -14.79
C LEU A 158 4.61 -8.88 -15.34
N GLN A 159 5.69 -8.50 -14.66
CA GLN A 159 6.50 -7.33 -15.01
C GLN A 159 7.01 -7.31 -16.46
N ASP A 160 7.26 -8.47 -17.06
CA ASP A 160 7.76 -8.58 -18.44
C ASP A 160 6.64 -8.61 -19.48
N ALA A 161 5.38 -8.78 -19.04
CA ALA A 161 4.19 -8.83 -19.89
C ALA A 161 3.33 -7.55 -19.81
N LEU A 162 3.87 -6.45 -19.23
CA LEU A 162 3.15 -5.18 -19.05
C LEU A 162 3.42 -4.23 -20.23
N PRO A 163 2.53 -4.18 -21.25
CA PRO A 163 2.72 -3.25 -22.36
C PRO A 163 2.41 -1.81 -21.93
N ASP A 164 3.06 -0.86 -22.57
CA ASP A 164 2.63 0.54 -22.52
C ASP A 164 1.30 0.72 -23.26
N VAL A 165 0.34 1.32 -22.59
CA VAL A 165 -0.96 1.66 -23.18
C VAL A 165 -0.89 2.99 -23.94
N ILE A 166 0.02 3.86 -23.49
CA ILE A 166 0.26 5.17 -24.10
C ILE A 166 1.32 5.01 -25.20
N PRO A 167 1.02 5.42 -26.47
CA PRO A 167 1.99 5.34 -27.55
C PRO A 167 3.26 6.18 -27.27
N SER A 168 4.43 5.67 -27.68
CA SER A 168 5.74 6.27 -27.38
C SER A 168 5.85 7.77 -27.71
N PRO A 169 5.31 8.30 -28.83
CA PRO A 169 5.37 9.75 -29.09
C PRO A 169 4.70 10.60 -28.01
N TYR A 170 3.66 10.08 -27.36
CA TYR A 170 3.00 10.78 -26.26
C TYR A 170 3.75 10.64 -24.94
N LEU A 171 4.41 9.50 -24.69
CA LEU A 171 5.29 9.34 -23.53
C LEU A 171 6.40 10.41 -23.58
N GLU A 172 7.03 10.58 -24.71
CA GLU A 172 8.10 11.58 -24.93
C GLU A 172 7.54 13.01 -24.81
N LYS A 173 6.49 13.34 -25.57
CA LYS A 173 5.87 14.67 -25.58
C LYS A 173 5.49 15.16 -24.19
N TYR A 174 4.92 14.28 -23.37
CA TYR A 174 4.44 14.60 -22.01
C TYR A 174 5.43 14.23 -20.92
N ARG A 175 6.65 13.76 -21.28
CA ARG A 175 7.70 13.35 -20.34
C ARG A 175 7.18 12.37 -19.29
N LEU A 176 6.46 11.34 -19.75
CA LEU A 176 5.94 10.28 -18.90
C LEU A 176 6.95 9.14 -18.84
N ILE A 177 7.10 8.54 -17.67
CA ILE A 177 7.91 7.33 -17.51
C ILE A 177 7.15 6.12 -18.10
N PRO A 178 7.83 5.04 -18.53
CA PRO A 178 7.16 3.82 -19.01
C PRO A 178 6.19 3.24 -17.97
N ARG A 179 5.09 2.62 -18.41
CA ARG A 179 4.07 2.02 -17.54
C ARG A 179 4.64 1.02 -16.55
N ARG A 180 5.54 0.15 -16.99
CA ARG A 180 6.24 -0.80 -16.12
C ARG A 180 6.95 -0.07 -14.96
N GLN A 181 7.65 1.00 -15.25
CA GLN A 181 8.35 1.79 -14.24
C GLN A 181 7.37 2.52 -13.32
N ALA A 182 6.27 3.04 -13.85
CA ALA A 182 5.24 3.69 -13.06
C ALA A 182 4.59 2.71 -12.08
N LEU A 183 4.22 1.50 -12.52
CA LEU A 183 3.66 0.47 -11.65
C LEU A 183 4.67 -0.05 -10.63
N TYR A 184 5.95 -0.09 -10.97
CA TYR A 184 6.99 -0.44 -10.00
C TYR A 184 7.09 0.60 -8.88
N PHE A 185 7.29 1.87 -9.24
CA PHE A 185 7.53 2.93 -8.26
C PHE A 185 6.31 3.24 -7.37
N ILE A 186 5.08 3.00 -7.85
CA ILE A 186 3.88 3.21 -7.05
C ILE A 186 3.78 2.22 -5.87
N HIS A 187 4.30 1.01 -6.05
CA HIS A 187 4.27 -0.05 -5.04
C HIS A 187 5.59 -0.20 -4.29
N HIS A 188 6.73 0.04 -4.98
CA HIS A 188 8.07 -0.11 -4.44
C HIS A 188 8.70 1.28 -4.28
N HIS A 189 8.72 1.75 -3.08
CA HIS A 189 9.10 3.09 -2.65
C HIS A 189 10.59 3.39 -2.89
N VAL A 190 10.88 4.08 -3.94
CA VAL A 190 12.23 4.55 -4.26
C VAL A 190 12.46 5.98 -3.76
N SER A 191 11.53 6.88 -4.09
CA SER A 191 11.53 8.28 -3.64
C SER A 191 10.14 8.91 -3.84
N MET A 192 9.85 10.00 -3.15
CA MET A 192 8.58 10.75 -3.37
C MET A 192 8.49 11.32 -4.77
N GLU A 193 9.61 11.67 -5.40
CA GLU A 193 9.62 12.13 -6.78
C GLU A 193 9.25 11.01 -7.75
N ALA A 194 9.78 9.79 -7.55
CA ALA A 194 9.40 8.61 -8.33
C ALA A 194 7.90 8.30 -8.20
N VAL A 195 7.33 8.42 -6.98
CA VAL A 195 5.89 8.29 -6.74
C VAL A 195 5.09 9.34 -7.51
N LYS A 196 5.50 10.62 -7.51
CA LYS A 196 4.85 11.68 -8.27
C LYS A 196 4.85 11.41 -9.77
N GLN A 197 5.98 10.96 -10.32
CA GLN A 197 6.08 10.59 -11.74
C GLN A 197 5.18 9.39 -12.08
N SER A 198 5.10 8.40 -11.21
CA SER A 198 4.18 7.27 -11.35
C SER A 198 2.73 7.73 -11.37
N LEU A 199 2.31 8.52 -10.39
CA LEU A 199 0.96 9.06 -10.32
C LEU A 199 0.61 9.90 -11.56
N ARG A 200 1.57 10.67 -12.08
CA ARG A 200 1.38 11.45 -13.31
C ARG A 200 1.11 10.54 -14.51
N HIS A 201 1.91 9.48 -14.69
CA HIS A 201 1.70 8.50 -15.76
C HIS A 201 0.33 7.81 -15.62
N LEU A 202 0.02 7.25 -14.46
CA LEU A 202 -1.19 6.47 -14.23
C LEU A 202 -2.46 7.33 -14.39
N LYS A 203 -2.46 8.56 -13.89
CA LYS A 203 -3.57 9.51 -14.13
C LYS A 203 -3.76 9.83 -15.61
N TYR A 204 -2.67 10.00 -16.34
CA TYR A 204 -2.74 10.23 -17.78
C TYR A 204 -3.31 9.00 -18.50
N GLU A 205 -2.86 7.79 -18.16
CA GLU A 205 -3.36 6.55 -18.72
C GLU A 205 -4.87 6.37 -18.47
N GLU A 206 -5.33 6.58 -17.24
CA GLU A 206 -6.75 6.50 -16.87
C GLU A 206 -7.59 7.53 -17.63
N PHE A 207 -7.11 8.77 -17.68
CA PHE A 207 -7.82 9.83 -18.41
C PHE A 207 -7.88 9.56 -19.91
N LEU A 208 -6.80 9.06 -20.51
CA LEU A 208 -6.77 8.66 -21.92
C LEU A 208 -7.78 7.54 -22.20
N LYS A 209 -7.81 6.51 -21.39
CA LYS A 209 -8.80 5.41 -21.50
C LYS A 209 -10.22 5.93 -21.39
N PHE A 210 -10.49 6.80 -20.44
CA PHE A 210 -11.81 7.43 -20.28
C PHE A 210 -12.21 8.22 -21.52
N GLN A 211 -11.33 9.07 -22.05
CA GLN A 211 -11.60 9.87 -23.24
C GLN A 211 -11.86 9.00 -24.47
N LEU A 212 -11.06 7.95 -24.67
CA LEU A 212 -11.26 7.01 -25.79
C LEU A 212 -12.60 6.27 -25.64
N SER A 213 -12.98 5.85 -24.45
CA SER A 213 -14.28 5.21 -24.20
C SER A 213 -15.45 6.15 -24.51
N MET A 214 -15.35 7.42 -24.11
CA MET A 214 -16.37 8.42 -24.40
C MET A 214 -16.49 8.72 -25.89
N GLN A 215 -15.37 8.76 -26.62
CA GLN A 215 -15.39 8.94 -28.08
C GLN A 215 -16.00 7.74 -28.79
N ALA A 216 -15.67 6.51 -28.34
CA ALA A 216 -16.26 5.30 -28.90
C ALA A 216 -17.79 5.24 -28.71
N LEU A 217 -18.28 5.66 -27.53
CA LEU A 217 -19.72 5.76 -27.29
C LEU A 217 -20.38 6.79 -28.20
N LYS A 218 -19.83 8.00 -28.35
CA LYS A 218 -20.33 9.02 -29.24
C LYS A 218 -20.37 8.57 -30.72
N ALA A 219 -19.34 7.85 -31.17
CA ALA A 219 -19.29 7.32 -32.53
C ALA A 219 -20.41 6.30 -32.75
N ARG A 220 -20.68 5.39 -31.80
CA ARG A 220 -21.80 4.45 -31.86
C ARG A 220 -23.16 5.15 -31.94
N ASP A 221 -23.38 6.16 -31.11
CA ASP A 221 -24.64 6.93 -31.12
C ASP A 221 -24.84 7.62 -32.45
N THR A 222 -23.77 8.15 -33.04
CA THR A 222 -23.84 8.81 -34.37
C THR A 222 -24.16 7.81 -35.48
N GLU A 223 -23.59 6.61 -35.46
CA GLU A 223 -23.92 5.54 -36.41
C GLU A 223 -25.37 5.06 -36.28
N MET A 224 -25.88 4.93 -35.04
CA MET A 224 -27.27 4.55 -34.79
C MET A 224 -28.24 5.59 -35.31
N VAL A 225 -27.93 6.88 -35.16
CA VAL A 225 -28.79 7.98 -35.69
C VAL A 225 -28.75 8.03 -37.21
N GLN A 226 -27.63 7.75 -37.85
CA GLN A 226 -27.50 7.71 -39.31
C GLN A 226 -28.15 6.46 -39.96
N GLY A 227 -28.24 5.37 -39.19
CA GLY A 227 -28.87 4.12 -39.64
C GLY A 227 -30.41 4.10 -39.60
N VAL A 228 -31.07 5.16 -39.11
CA VAL A 228 -32.53 5.27 -39.15
C VAL A 228 -32.96 5.70 -40.56
N PRO A 229 -33.71 4.88 -41.32
CA PRO A 229 -34.19 5.25 -42.67
C PRO A 229 -34.98 6.55 -42.62
N SER A 230 -34.74 7.46 -43.55
CA SER A 230 -35.44 8.75 -43.67
C SER A 230 -36.95 8.65 -43.90
N SER A 231 -37.46 7.44 -44.00
CA SER A 231 -38.88 7.11 -44.20
C SER A 231 -39.64 6.79 -42.91
N SER A 232 -39.13 7.12 -41.75
CA SER A 232 -39.89 6.96 -40.49
C SER A 232 -41.04 7.95 -40.42
N PRO A 233 -42.33 7.50 -40.30
CA PRO A 233 -43.55 8.36 -40.33
C PRO A 233 -43.64 9.35 -39.15
N TRP A 234 -42.71 9.33 -38.23
CA TRP A 234 -42.71 10.15 -36.99
C TRP A 234 -42.04 11.53 -37.12
N ARG A 235 -41.49 11.87 -38.34
CA ARG A 235 -40.84 13.18 -38.56
C ARG A 235 -41.81 14.34 -38.82
N THR A 236 -43.13 14.05 -38.98
CA THR A 236 -44.14 15.05 -39.35
C THR A 236 -44.98 15.54 -38.17
N LEU A 237 -44.68 15.18 -36.92
CA LEU A 237 -45.51 15.52 -35.77
C LEU A 237 -44.99 16.66 -34.89
N TRP A 238 -43.91 17.34 -35.28
CA TRP A 238 -43.40 18.52 -34.55
C TRP A 238 -43.02 19.62 -35.56
N ILE A 239 -43.99 20.31 -36.10
CA ILE A 239 -43.93 21.68 -36.61
C ILE A 239 -45.00 22.49 -35.88
#